data_197f45e4fcf9e3fdfdd73a4987d6c646
#
_entry.id   197f45e4fcf9e3fdfdd73a4987d6c646
#
_cell.length_a   1.000
_cell.length_b   1.000
_cell.length_c   1.000
_cell.angle_alpha   90.00
_cell.angle_beta   90.00
_cell.angle_gamma   90.00
#
_symmetry.space_group_name_H-M   'P 1'
#
loop_
_entity.id
_entity.type
_entity.pdbx_description
1 polymer ?
#
loop_
_entity_poly.entity_id
_entity_poly.type
_entity_poly.pdbx_seq_one_letter_code
_entity_poly.pdbx_strand_id
1 'polypeptide(L)'
;MTRTQTEFLPSTEPMAIEDRAIGALIGLAIGDAVGTTLEFRARDTYDPLTDMVGGGPFSLKAGEWTDDTAMALALADSLVGREDLDEQELLGRFVNW
;
A
#
# COMPACT_ATOMS: atom_id res chain seq x y z
N MET A 1 -6.30 33.49 -9.92
CA MET A 1 -7.24 32.70 -10.74
C MET A 1 -7.76 31.53 -9.91
N THR A 2 -9.08 31.42 -9.81
CA THR A 2 -9.70 30.32 -9.05
C THR A 2 -9.88 29.12 -9.97
N ARG A 3 -9.39 27.96 -9.58
CA ARG A 3 -9.61 26.72 -10.33
C ARG A 3 -11.03 26.22 -10.10
N THR A 4 -11.64 25.66 -11.14
CA THR A 4 -12.93 25.00 -11.02
C THR A 4 -12.76 23.63 -10.39
N GLN A 5 -13.84 23.06 -9.83
CA GLN A 5 -13.80 21.70 -9.26
C GLN A 5 -13.34 20.64 -10.28
N THR A 6 -13.73 20.80 -11.55
CA THR A 6 -13.34 19.88 -12.63
C THR A 6 -11.83 19.79 -12.84
N GLU A 7 -11.08 20.85 -12.53
CA GLU A 7 -9.60 20.83 -12.64
C GLU A 7 -8.92 19.95 -11.61
N PHE A 8 -9.62 19.61 -10.53
CA PHE A 8 -9.11 18.75 -9.46
C PHE A 8 -9.58 17.31 -9.56
N LEU A 9 -10.49 17.00 -10.50
CA LEU A 9 -10.97 15.63 -10.69
C LEU A 9 -9.89 14.81 -11.39
N PRO A 10 -9.66 13.56 -10.95
CA PRO A 10 -8.71 12.70 -11.62
C PRO A 10 -9.19 12.35 -13.03
N SER A 11 -8.23 12.19 -13.94
CA SER A 11 -8.52 11.75 -15.31
C SER A 11 -9.14 10.35 -15.30
N THR A 12 -10.13 10.13 -16.18
CA THR A 12 -10.77 8.83 -16.40
C THR A 12 -10.18 8.10 -17.61
N GLU A 13 -9.14 8.64 -18.23
CA GLU A 13 -8.46 7.95 -19.32
C GLU A 13 -7.88 6.62 -18.84
N PRO A 14 -7.99 5.51 -19.63
CA PRO A 14 -7.56 4.18 -19.19
C PRO A 14 -6.10 4.13 -18.73
N MET A 15 -5.18 4.77 -19.45
CA MET A 15 -3.76 4.79 -19.06
C MET A 15 -3.52 5.54 -17.76
N ALA A 16 -4.29 6.62 -17.51
CA ALA A 16 -4.18 7.38 -16.26
C ALA A 16 -4.73 6.59 -15.08
N ILE A 17 -5.79 5.81 -15.29
CA ILE A 17 -6.36 4.92 -14.28
C ILE A 17 -5.35 3.82 -13.92
N GLU A 18 -4.75 3.19 -14.92
CA GLU A 18 -3.75 2.15 -14.73
C GLU A 18 -2.54 2.69 -13.96
N ASP A 19 -2.05 3.86 -14.33
CA ASP A 19 -0.91 4.50 -13.67
C ASP A 19 -1.19 4.76 -12.18
N ARG A 20 -2.39 5.25 -11.86
CA ARG A 20 -2.79 5.45 -10.46
C ARG A 20 -2.93 4.14 -9.70
N ALA A 21 -3.45 3.10 -10.34
CA ALA A 21 -3.58 1.78 -9.72
C ALA A 21 -2.21 1.18 -9.38
N ILE A 22 -1.27 1.25 -10.31
CA ILE A 22 0.12 0.82 -10.11
C ILE A 22 0.75 1.64 -8.98
N GLY A 23 0.60 2.97 -9.04
CA GLY A 23 1.14 3.87 -8.03
C GLY A 23 0.58 3.62 -6.64
N ALA A 24 -0.71 3.29 -6.53
CA ALA A 24 -1.34 2.96 -5.26
C ALA A 24 -0.72 1.72 -4.61
N LEU A 25 -0.55 0.64 -5.38
CA LEU A 25 0.01 -0.61 -4.85
C LEU A 25 1.50 -0.46 -4.52
N ILE A 26 2.28 0.13 -5.42
CA ILE A 26 3.71 0.36 -5.19
C ILE A 26 3.92 1.33 -4.02
N GLY A 27 3.13 2.40 -3.95
CA GLY A 27 3.21 3.38 -2.87
C GLY A 27 2.90 2.76 -1.50
N LEU A 28 1.93 1.85 -1.45
CA LEU A 28 1.62 1.12 -0.22
C LEU A 28 2.80 0.24 0.21
N ALA A 29 3.40 -0.49 -0.72
CA ALA A 29 4.54 -1.36 -0.43
C ALA A 29 5.76 -0.57 0.04
N ILE A 30 6.04 0.57 -0.60
CA ILE A 30 7.14 1.47 -0.21
C ILE A 30 6.86 2.05 1.18
N GLY A 31 5.66 2.53 1.43
CA GLY A 31 5.27 3.09 2.73
C GLY A 31 5.38 2.08 3.86
N ASP A 32 4.95 0.86 3.62
CA ASP A 32 5.08 -0.25 4.57
C ASP A 32 6.57 -0.55 4.86
N ALA A 33 7.37 -0.73 3.81
CA ALA A 33 8.80 -1.07 3.96
C ALA A 33 9.60 0.05 4.65
N VAL A 34 9.23 1.30 4.45
CA VAL A 34 9.87 2.44 5.14
C VAL A 34 9.38 2.55 6.57
N GLY A 35 8.06 2.53 6.77
CA GLY A 35 7.42 2.86 8.04
C GLY A 35 7.54 1.80 9.10
N THR A 36 7.62 0.53 8.72
CA THR A 36 7.61 -0.59 9.68
C THR A 36 8.77 -0.57 10.66
N THR A 37 9.89 0.06 10.31
CA THR A 37 11.04 0.27 11.21
C THR A 37 10.63 0.99 12.50
N LEU A 38 9.66 1.89 12.42
CA LEU A 38 9.18 2.72 13.54
C LEU A 38 7.91 2.18 14.19
N GLU A 39 7.42 1.03 13.76
CA GLU A 39 6.19 0.46 14.30
C GLU A 39 6.27 0.28 15.80
N PHE A 40 5.20 0.60 16.49
CA PHE A 40 5.09 0.61 17.96
C PHE A 40 5.94 1.66 18.68
N ARG A 41 6.67 2.53 17.96
CA ARG A 41 7.39 3.64 18.57
C ARG A 41 6.42 4.78 18.87
N ALA A 42 6.58 5.41 20.03
CA ALA A 42 5.79 6.58 20.39
C ALA A 42 6.11 7.75 19.44
N ARG A 43 5.09 8.54 19.13
CA ARG A 43 5.23 9.70 18.27
C ARG A 43 6.32 10.66 18.83
N ASP A 44 7.06 11.24 17.93
CA ASP A 44 8.11 12.23 18.24
C ASP A 44 9.29 11.71 19.10
N THR A 45 9.50 10.38 19.13
CA THR A 45 10.60 9.75 19.87
C THR A 45 11.73 9.25 18.97
N TYR A 46 11.72 9.63 17.69
CA TYR A 46 12.69 9.16 16.69
C TYR A 46 12.99 10.26 15.68
N ASP A 47 14.14 10.15 15.03
CA ASP A 47 14.48 11.02 13.90
C ASP A 47 13.65 10.65 12.67
N PRO A 48 13.33 11.63 11.78
CA PRO A 48 12.61 11.34 10.56
C PRO A 48 13.33 10.29 9.70
N LEU A 49 12.55 9.31 9.20
CA LEU A 49 13.07 8.34 8.24
C LEU A 49 13.14 8.95 6.84
N THR A 50 14.25 8.70 6.16
CA THR A 50 14.47 9.19 4.80
C THR A 50 14.74 8.05 3.82
N ASP A 51 14.77 6.81 4.28
CA ASP A 51 15.08 5.65 3.45
C ASP A 51 14.52 4.36 4.09
N MET A 52 14.61 3.26 3.35
CA MET A 52 14.31 1.92 3.84
C MET A 52 15.54 1.40 4.60
N VAL A 53 15.44 1.36 5.92
CA VAL A 53 16.57 0.96 6.76
C VAL A 53 16.38 -0.40 7.43
N GLY A 54 15.19 -0.94 7.40
CA GLY A 54 14.89 -2.23 8.04
C GLY A 54 14.93 -2.15 9.57
N GLY A 55 15.15 -3.31 10.21
CA GLY A 55 15.12 -3.39 11.67
C GLY A 55 13.71 -3.36 12.23
N GLY A 56 13.53 -2.60 13.31
CA GLY A 56 12.24 -2.48 13.98
C GLY A 56 11.83 -3.75 14.74
N PRO A 57 10.54 -3.83 15.16
CA PRO A 57 10.08 -4.93 16.01
C PRO A 57 10.12 -6.29 15.33
N PHE A 58 10.14 -6.35 14.00
CA PHE A 58 10.16 -7.60 13.22
C PHE A 58 11.56 -7.96 12.69
N SER A 59 12.58 -7.19 13.04
CA SER A 59 13.97 -7.43 12.61
C SER A 59 14.12 -7.60 11.10
N LEU A 60 13.51 -6.71 10.34
CA LEU A 60 13.46 -6.79 8.88
C LEU A 60 14.78 -6.37 8.22
N LYS A 61 15.02 -6.92 7.05
CA LYS A 61 16.04 -6.39 6.14
C LYS A 61 15.48 -5.16 5.43
N ALA A 62 16.35 -4.24 5.04
CA ALA A 62 15.93 -3.06 4.28
C ALA A 62 15.17 -3.48 3.01
N GLY A 63 13.97 -2.90 2.82
CA GLY A 63 13.11 -3.20 1.69
C GLY A 63 12.09 -4.31 1.91
N GLU A 64 12.17 -5.04 3.01
CA GLU A 64 11.14 -6.02 3.35
C GLU A 64 9.86 -5.31 3.79
N TRP A 65 8.72 -5.88 3.41
CA TRP A 65 7.39 -5.39 3.82
C TRP A 65 6.75 -6.33 4.85
N THR A 66 5.62 -5.91 5.41
CA THR A 66 4.89 -6.65 6.43
C THR A 66 3.46 -6.95 5.99
N ASP A 67 2.55 -7.03 6.94
CA ASP A 67 1.15 -7.40 6.74
C ASP A 67 0.39 -6.45 5.80
N ASP A 68 0.66 -5.16 5.83
CA ASP A 68 -0.04 -4.20 4.98
C ASP A 68 0.11 -4.56 3.50
N THR A 69 1.33 -4.79 3.06
CA THR A 69 1.60 -5.17 1.67
C THR A 69 1.13 -6.60 1.38
N ALA A 70 1.34 -7.53 2.29
CA ALA A 70 0.89 -8.91 2.12
C ALA A 70 -0.63 -8.98 1.96
N MET A 71 -1.39 -8.25 2.76
CA MET A 71 -2.84 -8.20 2.65
C MET A 71 -3.30 -7.47 1.38
N ALA A 72 -2.60 -6.41 0.98
CA ALA A 72 -2.88 -5.71 -0.27
C ALA A 72 -2.67 -6.61 -1.50
N LEU A 73 -1.63 -7.43 -1.49
CA LEU A 73 -1.37 -8.40 -2.56
C LEU A 73 -2.45 -9.49 -2.60
N ALA A 74 -2.91 -9.97 -1.45
CA ALA A 74 -4.01 -10.92 -1.38
C ALA A 74 -5.31 -10.32 -1.97
N LEU A 75 -5.59 -9.06 -1.67
CA LEU A 75 -6.73 -8.34 -2.24
C LEU A 75 -6.59 -8.18 -3.75
N ALA A 76 -5.41 -7.77 -4.21
CA ALA A 76 -5.15 -7.61 -5.64
C ALA A 76 -5.34 -8.92 -6.39
N ASP A 77 -4.80 -10.01 -5.87
CA ASP A 77 -4.97 -11.35 -6.44
C ASP A 77 -6.44 -11.78 -6.48
N SER A 78 -7.19 -11.47 -5.43
CA SER A 78 -8.62 -11.77 -5.36
C SER A 78 -9.42 -11.01 -6.43
N LEU A 79 -9.01 -9.79 -6.77
CA LEU A 79 -9.70 -8.95 -7.74
C LEU A 79 -9.34 -9.29 -9.19
N VAL A 80 -8.16 -9.86 -9.43
CA VAL A 80 -7.70 -10.17 -10.78
C VAL A 80 -8.62 -11.19 -11.44
N GLY A 81 -9.14 -10.84 -12.62
CA GLY A 81 -10.03 -11.72 -13.38
C GLY A 81 -11.47 -11.79 -12.87
N ARG A 82 -11.83 -10.97 -11.88
CA ARG A 82 -13.20 -10.86 -11.36
C ARG A 82 -13.76 -9.47 -11.65
N GLU A 83 -15.07 -9.40 -11.83
CA GLU A 83 -15.76 -8.13 -12.04
C GLU A 83 -15.99 -7.40 -10.72
N ASP A 84 -16.25 -8.15 -9.65
CA ASP A 84 -16.57 -7.62 -8.32
C ASP A 84 -15.75 -8.30 -7.24
N LEU A 85 -15.75 -7.69 -6.05
CA LEU A 85 -15.14 -8.26 -4.87
C LEU A 85 -15.94 -9.49 -4.41
N ASP A 86 -15.25 -10.62 -4.29
CA ASP A 86 -15.78 -11.84 -3.65
C ASP A 86 -15.22 -11.91 -2.22
N GLU A 87 -16.03 -11.55 -1.25
CA GLU A 87 -15.62 -11.45 0.16
C GLU A 87 -15.22 -12.82 0.73
N GLN A 88 -15.89 -13.89 0.33
CA GLN A 88 -15.59 -15.23 0.80
C GLN A 88 -14.23 -15.71 0.27
N GLU A 89 -13.97 -15.45 -1.00
CA GLU A 89 -12.70 -15.81 -1.63
C GLU A 89 -11.53 -15.01 -1.00
N LEU A 90 -11.73 -13.71 -0.80
CA LEU A 90 -10.74 -12.86 -0.15
C LEU A 90 -10.45 -13.30 1.29
N LEU A 91 -11.51 -13.61 2.06
CA LEU A 91 -11.34 -14.10 3.42
C LEU A 91 -10.53 -15.39 3.45
N GLY A 92 -10.77 -16.30 2.51
CA GLY A 92 -9.98 -17.53 2.36
C GLY A 92 -8.49 -17.23 2.14
N ARG A 93 -8.16 -16.23 1.34
CA ARG A 93 -6.77 -15.81 1.12
C ARG A 93 -6.14 -15.28 2.40
N PHE A 94 -6.86 -14.48 3.17
CA PHE A 94 -6.37 -13.95 4.45
C PHE A 94 -6.16 -15.06 5.48
N VAL A 95 -7.04 -16.04 5.53
CA VAL A 95 -6.91 -17.20 6.43
C VAL A 95 -5.67 -18.03 6.10
N ASN A 96 -5.34 -18.17 4.82
CA ASN A 96 -4.19 -18.94 4.37
C ASN A 96 -2.87 -18.14 4.42
N TRP A 97 -2.96 -16.87 4.61
CA TRP A 97 -1.81 -16.00 4.77
C TRP A 97 -1.33 -16.05 6.22
#